data_5371862e5ce4a50ad00f75d6df4b7ba4
#
_entry.id   5371862e5ce4a50ad00f75d6df4b7ba4
#
_cell.length_a   1.000
_cell.length_b   1.000
_cell.length_c   1.000
_cell.angle_alpha   90.00
_cell.angle_beta   90.00
_cell.angle_gamma   90.00
#
_symmetry.space_group_name_H-M   'P 1'
#
loop_
_entity.id
_entity.type
_entity.pdbx_description
1 polymer ?
#
loop_
_entity_poly.entity_id
_entity_poly.type
_entity_poly.pdbx_seq_one_letter_code
_entity_poly.pdbx_strand_id
1 'polypeptide(L)' 'MIKPTVGRIVHYYEGNVTDFPGRYAKAAIICHVHDDATTVNLCVFSTFGQPLPTAWVPFRQPEDAPPEKGHYCEWPPREL' A
#
# COMPACT_ATOMS: atom_id res chain seq x y z
N MET A 1 -4.68 5.96 -15.35
CA MET A 1 -4.80 5.93 -13.87
C MET A 1 -6.01 5.11 -13.47
N ILE A 2 -5.83 4.21 -12.53
CA ILE A 2 -6.93 3.40 -12.00
C ILE A 2 -7.20 3.88 -10.58
N LYS A 3 -8.44 4.30 -10.31
CA LYS A 3 -8.79 4.76 -8.97
C LYS A 3 -8.84 3.59 -8.00
N PRO A 4 -8.30 3.76 -6.78
CA PRO A 4 -8.46 2.75 -5.76
C PRO A 4 -9.92 2.61 -5.34
N THR A 5 -10.35 1.39 -5.07
CA THR A 5 -11.71 1.12 -4.61
C THR A 5 -11.66 0.12 -3.46
N VAL A 6 -12.68 0.19 -2.61
CA VAL A 6 -12.79 -0.70 -1.45
C VAL A 6 -12.85 -2.16 -1.91
N GLY A 7 -12.11 -3.00 -1.18
CA GLY A 7 -12.07 -4.43 -1.46
C GLY A 7 -10.96 -4.87 -2.37
N ARG A 8 -10.22 -3.95 -2.96
CA ARG A 8 -9.12 -4.31 -3.86
C ARG A 8 -7.87 -4.68 -3.05
N ILE A 9 -7.11 -5.60 -3.59
CA ILE A 9 -5.85 -6.04 -2.98
C ILE A 9 -4.72 -5.17 -3.51
N VAL A 10 -3.88 -4.69 -2.60
CA VAL A 10 -2.72 -3.86 -2.95
C VAL A 10 -1.49 -4.37 -2.22
N HIS A 11 -0.33 -3.89 -2.61
CA HIS A 11 0.92 -4.13 -1.89
C HIS A 11 1.21 -2.93 -0.99
N TYR A 12 1.53 -3.21 0.26
CA TYR A 12 1.84 -2.18 1.25
C TYR A 12 3.31 -2.24 1.63
N TYR A 13 3.93 -1.08 1.75
CA TYR A 13 5.35 -0.94 2.13
C TYR A 13 5.46 -0.07 3.37
N GLU A 14 6.17 -0.56 4.39
CA GLU A 14 6.38 0.18 5.62
C GLU A 14 7.37 1.32 5.41
N GLY A 15 7.10 2.44 6.07
CA GLY A 15 7.89 3.64 5.85
C GLY A 15 9.19 3.71 6.60
N ASN A 16 9.38 2.89 7.61
CA ASN A 16 10.53 2.99 8.49
C ASN A 16 11.63 1.96 8.21
N VAL A 17 11.51 1.24 7.12
CA VAL A 17 12.51 0.25 6.75
C VAL A 17 13.61 0.97 5.98
N THR A 18 14.79 1.07 6.57
CA THR A 18 15.92 1.75 5.96
C THR A 18 17.00 0.79 5.51
N ASP A 19 16.97 -0.46 5.97
CA ASP A 19 17.99 -1.43 5.66
C ASP A 19 17.66 -2.19 4.40
N PHE A 20 18.68 -2.52 3.64
CA PHE A 20 18.53 -3.36 2.48
C PHE A 20 18.38 -4.82 2.93
N PRO A 21 17.54 -5.63 2.26
CA PRO A 21 16.93 -5.36 0.96
C PRO A 21 15.79 -4.36 0.97
N GLY A 22 15.58 -3.65 2.04
CA GLY A 22 14.65 -2.56 2.05
C GLY A 22 13.23 -3.01 2.33
N ARG A 23 12.30 -2.44 1.61
CA ARG A 23 10.88 -2.64 1.88
C ARG A 23 10.37 -3.91 1.24
N TYR A 24 9.71 -4.73 2.06
CA TYR A 24 9.04 -5.93 1.57
C TYR A 24 7.56 -5.61 1.36
N ALA A 25 7.03 -6.05 0.23
CA ALA A 25 5.61 -5.90 -0.03
C ALA A 25 4.81 -6.78 0.91
N LYS A 26 3.78 -6.23 1.51
CA LYS A 26 2.82 -6.99 2.32
C LYS A 26 1.47 -6.92 1.64
N ALA A 27 0.73 -8.01 1.72
CA ALA A 27 -0.61 -8.03 1.16
C ALA A 27 -1.52 -7.14 2.00
N ALA A 28 -2.38 -6.38 1.35
CA ALA A 28 -3.33 -5.52 2.03
C ALA A 28 -4.61 -5.39 1.23
N ILE A 29 -5.71 -5.11 1.93
CA ILE A 29 -7.00 -4.90 1.31
C ILE A 29 -7.45 -3.47 1.62
N ILE A 30 -7.92 -2.76 0.60
CA ILE A 30 -8.44 -1.41 0.77
C ILE A 30 -9.78 -1.48 1.50
N CYS A 31 -9.86 -0.81 2.65
CA CYS A 31 -11.06 -0.77 3.46
C CYS A 31 -11.83 0.54 3.32
N HIS A 32 -11.15 1.60 2.92
CA HIS A 32 -11.76 2.91 2.74
C HIS A 32 -10.89 3.75 1.84
N VAL A 33 -11.52 4.54 0.98
CA VAL A 33 -10.81 5.49 0.12
C VAL A 33 -11.22 6.89 0.56
N HIS A 34 -10.24 7.72 0.90
CA HIS A 34 -10.52 9.08 1.35
C HIS A 34 -10.92 9.97 0.18
N ASP A 35 -11.53 11.12 0.48
CA ASP A 35 -12.12 11.99 -0.53
C ASP A 35 -11.11 12.50 -1.56
N ASP A 36 -9.84 12.60 -1.19
CA ASP A 36 -8.80 13.04 -2.11
C ASP A 36 -8.42 11.96 -3.13
N ALA A 37 -8.90 10.74 -2.95
CA ALA A 37 -8.61 9.59 -3.79
C ALA A 37 -7.12 9.26 -3.89
N THR A 38 -6.29 9.85 -3.02
CA THR A 38 -4.85 9.61 -3.00
C THR A 38 -4.38 8.93 -1.73
N THR A 39 -5.27 8.81 -0.73
CA THR A 39 -4.97 8.09 0.50
C THR A 39 -6.09 7.10 0.80
N VAL A 40 -5.73 6.00 1.42
CA VAL A 40 -6.65 4.90 1.70
C VAL A 40 -6.39 4.36 3.11
N ASN A 41 -7.40 3.68 3.65
CA ASN A 41 -7.22 2.88 4.85
C ASN A 41 -7.13 1.41 4.43
N LEU A 42 -6.23 0.69 5.05
CA LEU A 42 -5.94 -0.69 4.69
C LEU A 42 -6.09 -1.62 5.89
N CYS A 43 -6.40 -2.87 5.58
CA CYS A 43 -6.09 -3.98 6.46
C CYS A 43 -4.84 -4.63 5.88
N VAL A 44 -3.71 -4.47 6.55
CA VAL A 44 -2.42 -4.99 6.11
C VAL A 44 -2.19 -6.33 6.79
N PHE A 45 -1.74 -7.32 6.03
CA PHE A 45 -1.44 -8.64 6.57
C PHE A 45 0.05 -8.78 6.76
N SER A 46 0.46 -9.18 7.97
CA SER A 46 1.86 -9.48 8.22
C SER A 46 2.29 -10.67 7.38
N THR A 47 3.60 -10.96 7.37
CA THR A 47 4.10 -12.11 6.62
C THR A 47 3.52 -13.43 7.13
N PHE A 48 2.93 -13.45 8.32
CA PHE A 48 2.27 -14.61 8.89
C PHE A 48 0.74 -14.56 8.73
N GLY A 49 0.23 -13.55 8.01
CA GLY A 49 -1.19 -13.44 7.74
C GLY A 49 -2.01 -12.76 8.82
N GLN A 50 -1.39 -12.15 9.81
CA GLN A 50 -2.11 -11.45 10.86
C GLN A 50 -2.57 -10.08 10.37
N PRO A 51 -3.87 -9.74 10.54
CA PRO A 51 -4.37 -8.45 10.07
C PRO A 51 -3.96 -7.31 11.00
N LEU A 52 -3.58 -6.18 10.39
CA LEU A 52 -3.18 -4.97 11.10
C LEU A 52 -3.88 -3.77 10.46
N PRO A 53 -4.72 -3.05 11.21
CA PRO A 53 -5.37 -1.86 10.65
C PRO A 53 -4.34 -0.76 10.44
N THR A 54 -4.40 -0.12 9.29
CA THR A 54 -3.45 0.93 8.92
C THR A 54 -4.21 2.03 8.18
N ALA A 55 -4.18 3.24 8.72
CA ALA A 55 -4.95 4.35 8.20
C ALA A 55 -4.07 5.35 7.46
N TRP A 56 -4.70 6.12 6.56
CA TRP A 56 -4.08 7.25 5.87
C TRP A 56 -2.81 6.85 5.13
N VAL A 57 -2.90 5.80 4.32
CA VAL A 57 -1.77 5.30 3.54
C VAL A 57 -1.81 5.95 2.16
N PRO A 58 -0.74 6.66 1.77
CA PRO A 58 -0.68 7.21 0.41
C PRO A 58 -0.72 6.10 -0.65
N PHE A 59 -1.49 6.34 -1.69
CA PHE A 59 -1.61 5.41 -2.80
C PHE A 59 -0.77 5.90 -3.97
N ARG A 60 0.22 5.10 -4.37
CA ARG A 60 1.11 5.43 -5.46
C ARG A 60 0.59 4.82 -6.75
N GLN A 61 0.42 5.64 -7.77
CA GLN A 61 0.09 5.15 -9.10
C GLN A 61 1.38 4.74 -9.83
N PRO A 62 1.28 3.86 -10.85
CA PRO A 62 2.49 3.41 -11.55
C PRO A 62 3.33 4.52 -12.17
N GLU A 63 2.71 5.64 -12.54
CA GLU A 63 3.42 6.77 -13.12
C GLU A 63 4.13 7.65 -12.09
N ASP A 64 3.87 7.43 -10.81
CA ASP A 64 4.46 8.24 -9.73
C ASP A 64 5.73 7.61 -9.22
N ALA A 65 6.67 8.46 -8.81
CA ALA A 65 7.87 7.98 -8.13
C ALA A 65 7.50 7.46 -6.74
N PRO A 66 8.14 6.36 -6.27
CA PRO A 66 7.88 5.91 -4.90
C PRO A 66 8.39 6.92 -3.88
N PRO A 67 7.67 7.10 -2.76
CA PRO A 67 8.14 8.00 -1.70
C PRO A 67 9.47 7.52 -1.14
N GLU A 68 10.35 8.46 -0.85
CA GLU A 68 11.63 8.13 -0.20
C GLU A 68 11.43 7.80 1.27
N LYS A 69 10.44 8.43 1.89
CA LYS A 69 10.13 8.26 3.31
C LYS A 69 8.65 8.04 3.48
N GLY A 70 8.31 7.35 4.56
CA GLY A 70 6.93 7.09 4.88
C GLY A 70 6.39 5.86 4.20
N HIS A 71 5.27 5.39 4.69
CA HIS A 71 4.62 4.22 4.13
C HIS A 71 3.82 4.60 2.89
N TYR A 72 3.55 3.60 2.07
CA TYR A 72 2.69 3.78 0.91
C TYR A 72 2.17 2.43 0.45
N CYS A 73 1.20 2.45 -0.45
CA CYS A 73 0.72 1.24 -1.10
C CYS A 73 0.61 1.48 -2.60
N GLU A 74 0.54 0.40 -3.35
CA GLU A 74 0.43 0.47 -4.80
C GLU A 74 -0.24 -0.78 -5.34
N TRP A 75 -0.66 -0.74 -6.58
CA TRP A 75 -1.18 -1.92 -7.25
C TRP A 75 -0.11 -3.00 -7.30
N PRO A 76 -0.48 -4.29 -7.15
CA PRO A 76 0.50 -5.35 -7.31
C PRO A 76 1.09 -5.29 -8.71
N PRO A 77 2.39 -5.60 -8.86
CA PRO A 77 2.98 -5.63 -10.19
C PRO A 77 2.29 -6.70 -11.03
N ARG A 78 2.09 -6.36 -12.29
CA ARG A 78 1.47 -7.31 -13.21
C ARG A 78 2.54 -8.32 -13.64
N GLU A 79 2.25 -9.58 -13.43
CA GLU A 79 3.12 -10.65 -13.87
C GLU A 79 2.60 -11.22 -15.18
N LEU A 80 3.51 -11.43 -16.10
CA LEU A 80 3.17 -11.94 -17.42
C LEU A 80 3.61 -13.38 -17.56
#